data_9e65bc8ed3a649964334e9332adc652f
#
_entry.id   9e65bc8ed3a649964334e9332adc652f
#
_cell.length_a   1.000
_cell.length_b   1.000
_cell.length_c   1.000
_cell.angle_alpha   90.00
_cell.angle_beta   90.00
_cell.angle_gamma   90.00
#
_symmetry.space_group_name_H-M   'P 1'
#
loop_
_entity.id
_entity.type
_entity.pdbx_description
1 polymer ?
#
loop_
_entity_poly.entity_id
_entity_poly.type
_entity_poly.pdbx_seq_one_letter_code
_entity_poly.pdbx_strand_id
1 'polypeptide(L)'
;MNIDLKYILNKTVELINIPSPVGYTHNAIEWVKNELKGLGIKNFNITKKGALIAYIKGKNSNYKKMISAHVDTLGAVVKKIKKNGRLEVTNVGGFAWGSVEGENVTIHTISAKTYSGTLLPIKASVHVYGDVAREMPRTEETMEIRIDEDVKTDEDVLKLGILQGDFVSFETHTRILNNGYIKSRYLDDKLCVAQILSYIKYLKDNKLKPKTDLYVYFSNYEEIGHGVSVFPEDLDEFIAVDIGLVAGEDAHGDEKKMQIIAKDSRSPYDFTL
;
A
#
# COMPACT_ATOMS: atom_id res chain seq x y z
N MET A 1 -27.14 1.08 -9.55
CA MET A 1 -26.28 0.09 -8.87
C MET A 1 -26.28 0.43 -7.39
N ASN A 2 -26.69 -0.48 -6.51
CA ASN A 2 -26.65 -0.25 -5.07
C ASN A 2 -25.35 -0.89 -4.52
N ILE A 3 -24.36 -0.07 -4.25
CA ILE A 3 -23.04 -0.50 -3.74
C ILE A 3 -23.11 -0.57 -2.22
N ASP A 4 -22.55 -1.63 -1.65
CA ASP A 4 -22.44 -1.84 -0.20
C ASP A 4 -21.26 -1.02 0.37
N LEU A 5 -21.53 0.24 0.74
CA LEU A 5 -20.53 1.15 1.32
C LEU A 5 -19.96 0.61 2.64
N LYS A 6 -20.78 -0.11 3.42
CA LYS A 6 -20.32 -0.71 4.68
C LYS A 6 -19.29 -1.82 4.41
N TYR A 7 -19.51 -2.61 3.35
CA TYR A 7 -18.54 -3.62 2.93
C TYR A 7 -17.22 -2.96 2.50
N ILE A 8 -17.28 -1.91 1.66
CA ILE A 8 -16.08 -1.18 1.25
C ILE A 8 -15.30 -0.71 2.48
N LEU A 9 -15.98 0.00 3.39
CA LEU A 9 -15.33 0.55 4.58
C LEU A 9 -14.66 -0.54 5.44
N ASN A 10 -15.39 -1.63 5.71
CA ASN A 10 -14.87 -2.72 6.52
C ASN A 10 -13.65 -3.38 5.85
N LYS A 11 -13.73 -3.67 4.54
CA LYS A 11 -12.65 -4.32 3.80
C LYS A 11 -11.43 -3.40 3.63
N THR A 12 -11.66 -2.11 3.50
CA THR A 12 -10.58 -1.11 3.52
C THR A 12 -9.84 -1.15 4.86
N VAL A 13 -10.57 -1.09 5.98
CA VAL A 13 -9.94 -1.10 7.33
C VAL A 13 -9.22 -2.42 7.60
N GLU A 14 -9.83 -3.57 7.24
CA GLU A 14 -9.19 -4.88 7.37
C GLU A 14 -7.86 -4.91 6.61
N LEU A 15 -7.87 -4.49 5.34
CA LEU A 15 -6.68 -4.54 4.48
C LEU A 15 -5.61 -3.51 4.88
N ILE A 16 -6.02 -2.30 5.29
CA ILE A 16 -5.09 -1.26 5.79
C ILE A 16 -4.27 -1.79 6.98
N ASN A 17 -4.89 -2.55 7.88
CA ASN A 17 -4.22 -3.09 9.05
C ASN A 17 -3.29 -4.30 8.76
N ILE A 18 -3.21 -4.73 7.50
CA ILE A 18 -2.23 -5.73 7.07
C ILE A 18 -1.01 -4.99 6.50
N PRO A 19 0.15 -4.99 7.18
CA PRO A 19 1.35 -4.37 6.65
C PRO A 19 1.75 -4.96 5.31
N SER A 20 2.05 -4.08 4.36
CA SER A 20 2.42 -4.50 3.00
C SER A 20 3.39 -3.52 2.32
N PRO A 21 4.47 -3.06 2.97
CA PRO A 21 5.46 -2.28 2.24
C PRO A 21 5.94 -3.05 1.02
N VAL A 22 6.29 -2.30 -0.06
CA VAL A 22 6.75 -2.91 -1.32
C VAL A 22 7.81 -3.97 -1.04
N GLY A 23 7.61 -5.18 -1.57
CA GLY A 23 8.47 -6.35 -1.30
C GLY A 23 7.99 -7.24 -0.15
N TYR A 24 7.14 -6.74 0.75
CA TYR A 24 6.56 -7.49 1.89
C TYR A 24 5.03 -7.58 1.78
N THR A 25 4.49 -7.96 0.63
CA THR A 25 3.06 -7.88 0.30
C THR A 25 2.30 -9.21 0.41
N HIS A 26 3.00 -10.29 0.76
CA HIS A 26 2.43 -11.66 0.71
C HIS A 26 1.17 -11.83 1.57
N ASN A 27 1.11 -11.22 2.77
CA ASN A 27 -0.05 -11.30 3.65
C ASN A 27 -1.27 -10.55 3.07
N ALA A 28 -1.05 -9.39 2.46
CA ALA A 28 -2.11 -8.62 1.82
C ALA A 28 -2.66 -9.36 0.58
N ILE A 29 -1.80 -9.95 -0.24
CA ILE A 29 -2.22 -10.76 -1.39
C ILE A 29 -2.97 -12.02 -0.95
N GLU A 30 -2.54 -12.70 0.12
CA GLU A 30 -3.25 -13.88 0.63
C GLU A 30 -4.62 -13.49 1.19
N TRP A 31 -4.73 -12.32 1.85
CA TRP A 31 -6.01 -11.78 2.29
C TRP A 31 -6.95 -11.53 1.11
N VAL A 32 -6.50 -10.84 0.06
CA VAL A 32 -7.28 -10.60 -1.18
C VAL A 32 -7.73 -11.92 -1.80
N LYS A 33 -6.83 -12.89 -1.89
CA LYS A 33 -7.13 -14.24 -2.40
C LYS A 33 -8.25 -14.91 -1.60
N ASN A 34 -8.24 -14.78 -0.28
CA ASN A 34 -9.27 -15.36 0.58
C ASN A 34 -10.61 -14.64 0.43
N GLU A 35 -10.60 -13.30 0.28
CA GLU A 35 -11.81 -12.53 -0.04
C GLU A 35 -12.41 -12.96 -1.39
N LEU A 36 -11.61 -13.10 -2.43
CA LEU A 36 -12.07 -13.60 -3.74
C LEU A 36 -12.70 -14.98 -3.65
N LYS A 37 -12.09 -15.91 -2.90
CA LYS A 37 -12.68 -17.23 -2.64
C LYS A 37 -14.03 -17.12 -1.94
N GLY A 38 -14.15 -16.28 -0.92
CA GLY A 38 -15.39 -15.99 -0.21
C GLY A 38 -16.48 -15.42 -1.13
N LEU A 39 -16.08 -14.64 -2.12
CA LEU A 39 -16.97 -14.13 -3.17
C LEU A 39 -17.28 -15.16 -4.26
N GLY A 40 -16.71 -16.38 -4.20
CA GLY A 40 -16.95 -17.45 -5.15
C GLY A 40 -16.06 -17.41 -6.40
N ILE A 41 -15.08 -16.54 -6.45
CA ILE A 41 -14.10 -16.48 -7.53
C ILE A 41 -13.04 -17.56 -7.27
N LYS A 42 -12.92 -18.52 -8.20
CA LYS A 42 -11.98 -19.65 -8.10
C LYS A 42 -10.88 -19.59 -9.15
N ASN A 43 -11.12 -18.85 -10.24
CA ASN A 43 -10.16 -18.73 -11.34
C ASN A 43 -9.26 -17.51 -11.09
N PHE A 44 -8.14 -17.75 -10.42
CA PHE A 44 -7.10 -16.76 -10.18
C PHE A 44 -5.71 -17.42 -10.20
N ASN A 45 -4.71 -16.61 -10.48
CA ASN A 45 -3.31 -17.00 -10.48
C ASN A 45 -2.47 -15.99 -9.69
N ILE A 46 -1.44 -16.46 -9.03
CA ILE A 46 -0.40 -15.61 -8.42
C ILE A 46 0.78 -15.57 -9.37
N THR A 47 1.18 -14.36 -9.77
CA THR A 47 2.33 -14.17 -10.65
C THR A 47 3.64 -14.50 -9.93
N LYS A 48 4.74 -14.67 -10.68
CA LYS A 48 6.07 -14.88 -10.08
C LYS A 48 6.53 -13.71 -9.21
N LYS A 49 6.01 -12.49 -9.44
CA LYS A 49 6.25 -11.32 -8.59
C LYS A 49 5.31 -11.24 -7.38
N GLY A 50 4.38 -12.18 -7.23
CA GLY A 50 3.46 -12.22 -6.11
C GLY A 50 2.16 -11.42 -6.28
N ALA A 51 1.92 -10.77 -7.42
CA ALA A 51 0.65 -10.13 -7.72
C ALA A 51 -0.44 -11.17 -8.01
N LEU A 52 -1.71 -10.84 -7.79
CA LEU A 52 -2.84 -11.72 -8.02
C LEU A 52 -3.65 -11.27 -9.24
N ILE A 53 -3.90 -12.19 -10.18
CA ILE A 53 -4.79 -11.98 -11.32
C ILE A 53 -5.98 -12.92 -11.17
N ALA A 54 -7.19 -12.38 -11.17
CA ALA A 54 -8.43 -13.15 -11.19
C ALA A 54 -9.17 -12.94 -12.51
N TYR A 55 -9.86 -13.99 -12.99
CA TYR A 55 -10.68 -13.92 -14.19
C TYR A 55 -12.15 -14.17 -13.88
N ILE A 56 -13.02 -13.31 -14.40
CA ILE A 56 -14.48 -13.37 -14.26
C ILE A 56 -15.09 -13.38 -15.65
N LYS A 57 -15.72 -14.50 -16.01
CA LYS A 57 -16.37 -14.67 -17.32
C LYS A 57 -17.54 -13.71 -17.47
N GLY A 58 -17.52 -12.92 -18.53
CA GLY A 58 -18.59 -12.00 -18.92
C GLY A 58 -19.71 -12.62 -19.76
N LYS A 59 -20.56 -11.76 -20.32
CA LYS A 59 -21.60 -12.12 -21.27
C LYS A 59 -21.05 -12.23 -22.71
N ASN A 60 -20.03 -11.43 -23.02
CA ASN A 60 -19.33 -11.42 -24.31
C ASN A 60 -17.83 -11.65 -24.05
N SER A 61 -17.30 -12.76 -24.56
CA SER A 61 -15.89 -13.14 -24.41
C SER A 61 -15.00 -12.65 -25.57
N ASN A 62 -15.57 -11.93 -26.55
CA ASN A 62 -14.81 -11.34 -27.66
C ASN A 62 -14.14 -10.01 -27.29
N TYR A 63 -14.37 -9.53 -26.09
CA TYR A 63 -13.75 -8.31 -25.56
C TYR A 63 -13.34 -8.52 -24.10
N LYS A 64 -12.11 -8.24 -23.78
CA LYS A 64 -11.52 -8.50 -22.47
C LYS A 64 -10.98 -7.23 -21.84
N LYS A 65 -11.47 -6.90 -20.66
CA LYS A 65 -11.02 -5.76 -19.87
C LYS A 65 -10.21 -6.24 -18.67
N MET A 66 -9.24 -5.46 -18.28
CA MET A 66 -8.56 -5.60 -17.00
C MET A 66 -8.78 -4.34 -16.16
N ILE A 67 -9.07 -4.54 -14.89
CA ILE A 67 -9.09 -3.48 -13.88
C ILE A 67 -8.03 -3.80 -12.84
N SER A 68 -7.22 -2.83 -12.45
CA SER A 68 -6.18 -3.03 -11.44
C SER A 68 -6.28 -2.03 -10.30
N ALA A 69 -5.81 -2.47 -9.13
CA ALA A 69 -5.49 -1.68 -7.96
C ALA A 69 -4.29 -2.32 -7.28
N HIS A 70 -3.59 -1.61 -6.38
CA HIS A 70 -2.42 -2.18 -5.72
C HIS A 70 -2.61 -2.36 -4.20
N VAL A 71 -1.88 -3.34 -3.64
CA VAL A 71 -1.90 -3.63 -2.21
C VAL A 71 -0.63 -3.19 -1.50
N ASP A 72 0.43 -2.91 -2.26
CA ASP A 72 1.68 -2.44 -1.71
C ASP A 72 1.56 -1.00 -1.20
N THR A 73 2.39 -0.69 -0.24
CA THR A 73 2.39 0.60 0.44
C THR A 73 3.80 1.14 0.54
N LEU A 74 3.89 2.42 0.79
CA LEU A 74 5.12 3.05 1.25
C LEU A 74 5.61 2.38 2.54
N GLY A 75 6.91 2.35 2.74
CA GLY A 75 7.55 1.80 3.93
C GLY A 75 9.06 2.00 3.90
N ALA A 76 9.78 1.20 4.67
CA ALA A 76 11.23 1.25 4.66
C ALA A 76 11.84 -0.17 4.82
N VAL A 77 13.15 -0.24 4.65
CA VAL A 77 13.96 -1.44 4.85
C VAL A 77 15.15 -1.10 5.74
N VAL A 78 15.50 -1.97 6.67
CA VAL A 78 16.68 -1.83 7.52
C VAL A 78 17.93 -1.85 6.64
N LYS A 79 18.61 -0.71 6.54
CA LYS A 79 19.81 -0.53 5.75
C LYS A 79 21.06 -0.90 6.55
N LYS A 80 21.07 -0.53 7.83
CA LYS A 80 22.21 -0.76 8.72
C LYS A 80 21.79 -0.80 10.19
N ILE A 81 22.40 -1.68 10.96
CA ILE A 81 22.33 -1.69 12.42
C ILE A 81 23.51 -0.87 12.93
N LYS A 82 23.25 0.18 13.69
CA LYS A 82 24.25 1.11 14.21
C LYS A 82 24.84 0.59 15.52
N LYS A 83 26.09 0.94 15.83
CA LYS A 83 26.78 0.52 17.06
C LYS A 83 26.05 0.90 18.35
N ASN A 84 25.18 1.88 18.32
CA ASN A 84 24.35 2.31 19.45
C ASN A 84 22.97 1.61 19.52
N GLY A 85 22.76 0.53 18.76
CA GLY A 85 21.50 -0.20 18.73
C GLY A 85 20.36 0.46 17.94
N ARG A 86 20.63 1.58 17.25
CA ARG A 86 19.65 2.22 16.35
C ARG A 86 19.69 1.59 14.97
N LEU A 87 18.58 1.73 14.21
CA LEU A 87 18.50 1.27 12.83
C LEU A 87 18.53 2.46 11.87
N GLU A 88 19.44 2.42 10.93
CA GLU A 88 19.42 3.23 9.73
C GLU A 88 18.53 2.50 8.70
N VAL A 89 17.62 3.23 8.07
CA VAL A 89 16.64 2.65 7.14
C VAL A 89 16.66 3.40 5.82
N THR A 90 16.30 2.72 4.74
CA THR A 90 16.08 3.32 3.42
C THR A 90 14.60 3.20 3.04
N ASN A 91 14.05 4.20 2.34
CA ASN A 91 12.65 4.18 1.94
C ASN A 91 12.37 3.16 0.84
N VAL A 92 11.17 2.60 0.86
CA VAL A 92 10.54 1.85 -0.24
C VAL A 92 9.31 2.64 -0.68
N GLY A 93 9.30 3.03 -1.97
CA GLY A 93 8.37 4.03 -2.49
C GLY A 93 8.78 5.47 -2.13
N GLY A 94 8.06 6.45 -2.64
CA GLY A 94 8.41 7.87 -2.51
C GLY A 94 7.61 8.58 -1.43
N PHE A 95 8.26 9.04 -0.35
CA PHE A 95 7.63 9.90 0.65
C PHE A 95 8.61 10.95 1.20
N ALA A 96 8.05 12.03 1.76
CA ALA A 96 8.84 13.02 2.46
C ALA A 96 9.17 12.53 3.88
N TRP A 97 10.45 12.46 4.25
CA TRP A 97 10.89 11.99 5.58
C TRP A 97 10.28 12.76 6.75
N GLY A 98 10.01 14.06 6.55
CA GLY A 98 9.32 14.87 7.56
C GLY A 98 7.87 14.44 7.83
N SER A 99 7.21 13.73 6.90
CA SER A 99 5.84 13.21 7.09
C SER A 99 5.76 12.00 8.01
N VAL A 100 6.91 11.42 8.36
CA VAL A 100 7.03 10.22 9.21
C VAL A 100 7.93 10.45 10.43
N GLU A 101 8.32 11.70 10.72
CA GLU A 101 9.03 12.06 11.95
C GLU A 101 8.16 11.79 13.17
N GLY A 102 8.69 11.08 14.16
CA GLY A 102 7.97 10.71 15.38
C GLY A 102 6.97 9.56 15.19
N GLU A 103 6.94 8.94 14.01
CA GLU A 103 5.98 7.89 13.71
C GLU A 103 6.35 6.57 14.38
N ASN A 104 5.34 5.87 14.89
CA ASN A 104 5.49 4.49 15.33
C ASN A 104 5.70 3.58 14.12
N VAL A 105 6.61 2.64 14.27
CA VAL A 105 6.94 1.67 13.22
C VAL A 105 6.87 0.25 13.74
N THR A 106 6.62 -0.68 12.81
CA THR A 106 6.79 -2.12 13.06
C THR A 106 7.90 -2.65 12.17
N ILE A 107 8.90 -3.28 12.78
CA ILE A 107 9.99 -3.98 12.10
C ILE A 107 9.56 -5.42 11.91
N HIS A 108 9.57 -5.91 10.68
CA HIS A 108 9.17 -7.27 10.29
C HIS A 108 10.40 -8.08 9.95
N THR A 109 10.77 -9.03 10.82
CA THR A 109 11.96 -9.85 10.63
C THR A 109 11.68 -11.03 9.69
N ILE A 110 12.73 -11.54 9.04
CA ILE A 110 12.65 -12.74 8.19
C ILE A 110 12.19 -13.99 8.98
N SER A 111 12.39 -14.00 10.30
CA SER A 111 11.92 -15.07 11.20
C SER A 111 10.45 -14.92 11.59
N ALA A 112 9.70 -14.01 10.94
CA ALA A 112 8.31 -13.68 11.23
C ALA A 112 8.04 -13.13 12.66
N LYS A 113 9.06 -12.64 13.35
CA LYS A 113 8.90 -11.82 14.55
C LYS A 113 8.68 -10.37 14.17
N THR A 114 8.02 -9.63 15.04
CA THR A 114 7.83 -8.18 14.89
C THR A 114 8.30 -7.45 16.12
N TYR A 115 8.85 -6.26 15.92
CA TYR A 115 9.26 -5.35 16.98
C TYR A 115 8.72 -3.96 16.70
N SER A 116 8.32 -3.23 17.74
CA SER A 116 7.94 -1.84 17.62
C SER A 116 9.15 -0.92 17.73
N GLY A 117 9.00 0.29 17.24
CA GLY A 117 9.99 1.34 17.36
C GLY A 117 9.42 2.70 16.96
N THR A 118 10.24 3.72 17.03
CA THR A 118 9.88 5.08 16.62
C THR A 118 10.92 5.62 15.65
N LEU A 119 10.47 6.21 14.55
CA LEU A 119 11.34 6.89 13.60
C LEU A 119 11.63 8.31 14.09
N LEU A 120 12.88 8.61 14.37
CA LEU A 120 13.33 9.86 14.99
C LEU A 120 14.49 10.46 14.21
N PRO A 121 14.66 11.79 14.26
CA PRO A 121 15.92 12.42 13.85
C PRO A 121 17.09 11.94 14.72
N ILE A 122 18.28 11.80 14.14
CA ILE A 122 19.51 11.42 14.86
C ILE A 122 19.88 12.41 15.98
N LYS A 123 19.39 13.66 15.92
CA LYS A 123 19.52 14.71 16.94
C LYS A 123 18.15 15.21 17.34
N ALA A 124 17.29 14.34 17.87
CA ALA A 124 15.88 14.63 18.11
C ALA A 124 15.62 15.65 19.23
N SER A 125 16.48 15.68 20.28
CA SER A 125 16.20 16.48 21.47
C SER A 125 16.59 17.96 21.28
N VAL A 126 15.61 18.84 21.22
CA VAL A 126 15.84 20.30 21.20
C VAL A 126 16.55 20.78 22.46
N HIS A 127 16.31 20.17 23.62
CA HIS A 127 16.98 20.52 24.87
C HIS A 127 18.48 20.21 24.86
N VAL A 128 18.92 19.25 24.03
CA VAL A 128 20.34 18.87 23.90
C VAL A 128 21.01 19.57 22.73
N TYR A 129 20.31 19.67 21.60
CA TYR A 129 20.90 20.08 20.32
C TYR A 129 20.46 21.47 19.84
N GLY A 130 19.50 22.14 20.54
CA GLY A 130 19.05 23.48 20.19
C GLY A 130 18.53 23.59 18.76
N ASP A 131 19.02 24.57 18.03
CA ASP A 131 18.60 24.85 16.65
C ASP A 131 19.03 23.77 15.67
N VAL A 132 20.11 23.02 15.95
CA VAL A 132 20.48 21.87 15.10
C VAL A 132 19.35 20.84 15.03
N ALA A 133 18.64 20.60 16.13
CA ALA A 133 17.49 19.68 16.12
C ALA A 133 16.30 20.22 15.31
N ARG A 134 16.09 21.56 15.33
CA ARG A 134 14.98 22.22 14.63
C ARG A 134 15.23 22.32 13.13
N GLU A 135 16.46 22.67 12.74
CA GLU A 135 16.81 23.04 11.36
C GLU A 135 17.39 21.89 10.54
N MET A 136 17.76 20.76 11.20
CA MET A 136 18.33 19.61 10.51
C MET A 136 17.35 19.10 9.44
N PRO A 137 17.77 18.97 8.18
CA PRO A 137 16.95 18.38 7.14
C PRO A 137 16.49 16.96 7.51
N ARG A 138 15.25 16.59 7.18
CA ARG A 138 14.73 15.23 7.34
C ARG A 138 15.01 14.47 6.07
N THR A 139 16.02 13.60 6.12
CA THR A 139 16.49 12.79 5.01
C THR A 139 16.78 11.36 5.49
N GLU A 140 17.09 10.45 4.57
CA GLU A 140 17.50 9.09 4.90
C GLU A 140 18.68 9.04 5.89
N GLU A 141 19.64 9.95 5.73
CA GLU A 141 20.86 9.97 6.53
C GLU A 141 20.65 10.59 7.93
N THR A 142 19.61 11.39 8.09
CA THR A 142 19.35 12.13 9.34
C THR A 142 18.23 11.53 10.17
N MET A 143 17.59 10.46 9.69
CA MET A 143 16.54 9.74 10.41
C MET A 143 17.01 8.35 10.82
N GLU A 144 16.55 7.88 11.96
CA GLU A 144 16.88 6.54 12.50
C GLU A 144 15.72 5.97 13.31
N ILE A 145 15.62 4.66 13.40
CA ILE A 145 14.63 4.00 14.27
C ILE A 145 15.26 3.69 15.63
N ARG A 146 14.57 4.14 16.69
CA ARG A 146 14.74 3.61 18.03
C ARG A 146 13.80 2.43 18.20
N ILE A 147 14.38 1.25 18.52
CA ILE A 147 13.61 0.04 18.82
C ILE A 147 13.08 0.14 20.26
N ASP A 148 11.86 -0.34 20.53
CA ASP A 148 11.22 -0.33 21.84
C ASP A 148 11.65 -1.55 22.68
N GLU A 149 12.93 -1.87 22.64
CA GLU A 149 13.59 -2.95 23.40
C GLU A 149 14.80 -2.39 24.16
N ASP A 150 15.24 -3.09 25.18
CA ASP A 150 16.47 -2.71 25.94
C ASP A 150 17.72 -3.12 25.15
N VAL A 151 17.98 -2.41 24.07
CA VAL A 151 19.15 -2.58 23.21
C VAL A 151 20.06 -1.37 23.31
N LYS A 152 21.38 -1.59 23.42
CA LYS A 152 22.41 -0.56 23.53
C LYS A 152 23.52 -0.71 22.49
N THR A 153 23.60 -1.90 21.89
CA THR A 153 24.63 -2.24 20.91
C THR A 153 24.01 -2.94 19.69
N ASP A 154 24.77 -3.01 18.60
CA ASP A 154 24.40 -3.79 17.43
C ASP A 154 24.27 -5.29 17.75
N GLU A 155 25.11 -5.83 18.65
CA GLU A 155 25.02 -7.23 19.10
C GLU A 155 23.66 -7.50 19.80
N ASP A 156 23.13 -6.56 20.58
CA ASP A 156 21.83 -6.72 21.23
C ASP A 156 20.71 -6.78 20.21
N VAL A 157 20.75 -5.94 19.18
CA VAL A 157 19.78 -5.94 18.07
C VAL A 157 19.85 -7.26 17.30
N LEU A 158 21.06 -7.76 17.01
CA LEU A 158 21.25 -9.05 16.34
C LEU A 158 20.68 -10.23 17.15
N LYS A 159 20.76 -10.19 18.50
CA LYS A 159 20.14 -11.20 19.38
C LYS A 159 18.61 -11.22 19.28
N LEU A 160 17.96 -10.09 18.96
CA LEU A 160 16.53 -10.04 18.69
C LEU A 160 16.18 -10.75 17.36
N GLY A 161 17.17 -10.92 16.47
CA GLY A 161 16.99 -11.47 15.13
C GLY A 161 16.61 -10.43 14.08
N ILE A 162 16.82 -9.14 14.38
CA ILE A 162 16.66 -8.06 13.43
C ILE A 162 17.92 -8.01 12.55
N LEU A 163 17.73 -7.98 11.23
CA LEU A 163 18.80 -8.02 10.25
C LEU A 163 18.67 -6.88 9.23
N GLN A 164 19.74 -6.60 8.52
CA GLN A 164 19.69 -5.79 7.30
C GLN A 164 18.76 -6.46 6.27
N GLY A 165 17.90 -5.67 5.63
CA GLY A 165 16.90 -6.18 4.70
C GLY A 165 15.54 -6.47 5.35
N ASP A 166 15.40 -6.41 6.68
CA ASP A 166 14.10 -6.51 7.34
C ASP A 166 13.22 -5.31 6.98
N PHE A 167 11.92 -5.57 6.77
CA PHE A 167 10.98 -4.54 6.36
C PHE A 167 10.44 -3.73 7.54
N VAL A 168 10.08 -2.50 7.24
CA VAL A 168 9.50 -1.56 8.23
C VAL A 168 8.22 -0.98 7.67
N SER A 169 7.13 -1.10 8.42
CA SER A 169 5.86 -0.43 8.14
C SER A 169 5.58 0.67 9.15
N PHE A 170 4.95 1.75 8.71
CA PHE A 170 4.48 2.84 9.57
C PHE A 170 3.10 2.55 10.12
N GLU A 171 2.78 3.07 11.29
CA GLU A 171 1.44 2.98 11.88
C GLU A 171 0.40 3.67 10.99
N THR A 172 -0.77 3.06 10.85
CA THR A 172 -1.79 3.51 9.91
C THR A 172 -2.63 4.67 10.42
N HIS A 173 -2.77 4.80 11.74
CA HIS A 173 -3.64 5.77 12.44
C HIS A 173 -5.08 5.79 11.91
N THR A 174 -5.60 4.64 11.52
CA THR A 174 -6.94 4.52 10.92
C THR A 174 -8.02 5.02 11.86
N ARG A 175 -8.83 5.96 11.39
CA ARG A 175 -9.99 6.52 12.11
C ARG A 175 -11.19 6.60 11.19
N ILE A 176 -12.33 6.12 11.67
CA ILE A 176 -13.63 6.30 11.04
C ILE A 176 -14.33 7.43 11.80
N LEU A 177 -14.68 8.50 11.10
CA LEU A 177 -15.31 9.66 11.68
C LEU A 177 -16.82 9.59 11.58
N ASN A 178 -17.54 10.22 12.54
CA ASN A 178 -19.00 10.19 12.60
C ASN A 178 -19.68 10.85 11.38
N ASN A 179 -18.98 11.69 10.65
CA ASN A 179 -19.44 12.33 9.43
C ASN A 179 -19.26 11.48 8.16
N GLY A 180 -18.79 10.23 8.29
CA GLY A 180 -18.58 9.29 7.20
C GLY A 180 -17.20 9.32 6.55
N TYR A 181 -16.30 10.20 7.01
CA TYR A 181 -14.92 10.20 6.52
C TYR A 181 -14.11 9.06 7.15
N ILE A 182 -13.20 8.48 6.36
CA ILE A 182 -12.11 7.64 6.82
C ILE A 182 -10.80 8.41 6.69
N LYS A 183 -10.01 8.40 7.76
CA LYS A 183 -8.67 8.97 7.79
C LYS A 183 -7.67 7.89 8.13
N SER A 184 -6.66 7.70 7.27
CA SER A 184 -5.64 6.67 7.45
C SER A 184 -4.45 6.96 6.54
N ARG A 185 -3.27 6.36 6.83
CA ARG A 185 -2.27 6.06 5.83
C ARG A 185 -2.80 4.93 4.94
N TYR A 186 -2.23 4.78 3.75
CA TYR A 186 -2.43 3.62 2.85
C TYR A 186 -3.87 3.44 2.34
N LEU A 187 -4.67 4.53 2.31
CA LEU A 187 -5.87 4.57 1.48
C LEU A 187 -5.49 4.38 0.00
N ASP A 188 -4.36 4.92 -0.37
CA ASP A 188 -3.55 4.62 -1.53
C ASP A 188 -2.87 3.25 -1.33
N ASP A 189 -3.27 2.19 -2.04
CA ASP A 189 -4.45 2.12 -2.93
C ASP A 189 -5.43 1.03 -2.42
N LYS A 190 -5.33 0.71 -1.13
CA LYS A 190 -6.14 -0.33 -0.46
C LYS A 190 -7.64 -0.02 -0.48
N LEU A 191 -8.01 1.26 -0.60
CA LEU A 191 -9.40 1.65 -0.79
C LEU A 191 -9.93 1.17 -2.14
N CYS A 192 -9.17 1.35 -3.22
CA CYS A 192 -9.59 0.90 -4.55
C CYS A 192 -9.62 -0.63 -4.65
N VAL A 193 -8.71 -1.33 -3.95
CA VAL A 193 -8.81 -2.80 -3.80
C VAL A 193 -10.17 -3.18 -3.21
N ALA A 194 -10.60 -2.54 -2.11
CA ALA A 194 -11.89 -2.80 -1.49
C ALA A 194 -13.09 -2.42 -2.39
N GLN A 195 -12.96 -1.37 -3.19
CA GLN A 195 -13.98 -0.99 -4.18
C GLN A 195 -14.12 -2.05 -5.28
N ILE A 196 -13.02 -2.57 -5.80
CA ILE A 196 -13.04 -3.67 -6.78
C ILE A 196 -13.68 -4.92 -6.19
N LEU A 197 -13.32 -5.30 -4.96
CA LEU A 197 -13.95 -6.42 -4.25
C LEU A 197 -15.45 -6.20 -4.04
N SER A 198 -15.88 -4.97 -3.75
CA SER A 198 -17.29 -4.62 -3.62
C SER A 198 -18.05 -4.73 -4.95
N TYR A 199 -17.42 -4.37 -6.06
CA TYR A 199 -18.00 -4.58 -7.38
C TYR A 199 -18.20 -6.08 -7.68
N ILE A 200 -17.22 -6.92 -7.36
CA ILE A 200 -17.35 -8.38 -7.50
C ILE A 200 -18.49 -8.91 -6.61
N LYS A 201 -18.55 -8.42 -5.36
CA LYS A 201 -19.67 -8.75 -4.45
C LYS A 201 -21.02 -8.37 -5.05
N TYR A 202 -21.14 -7.15 -5.59
CA TYR A 202 -22.36 -6.69 -6.26
C TYR A 202 -22.78 -7.62 -7.41
N LEU A 203 -21.84 -8.04 -8.25
CA LEU A 203 -22.13 -9.00 -9.34
C LEU A 203 -22.67 -10.32 -8.78
N LYS A 204 -22.02 -10.85 -7.75
CA LYS A 204 -22.42 -12.10 -7.09
C LYS A 204 -23.82 -12.01 -6.49
N ASP A 205 -24.05 -11.00 -5.64
CA ASP A 205 -25.29 -10.87 -4.87
C ASP A 205 -26.51 -10.67 -5.78
N ASN A 206 -26.30 -10.00 -6.92
CA ASN A 206 -27.37 -9.79 -7.91
C ASN A 206 -27.38 -10.85 -9.02
N LYS A 207 -26.56 -11.90 -8.95
CA LYS A 207 -26.43 -12.96 -9.96
C LYS A 207 -26.14 -12.39 -11.36
N LEU A 208 -25.36 -11.33 -11.43
CA LEU A 208 -24.98 -10.66 -12.68
C LEU A 208 -23.62 -11.17 -13.17
N LYS A 209 -23.43 -11.01 -14.50
CA LYS A 209 -22.14 -11.16 -15.17
C LYS A 209 -21.69 -9.81 -15.70
N PRO A 210 -20.38 -9.51 -15.73
CA PRO A 210 -19.87 -8.37 -16.47
C PRO A 210 -20.36 -8.37 -17.94
N LYS A 211 -20.39 -7.22 -18.59
CA LYS A 211 -20.74 -7.14 -20.01
C LYS A 211 -19.75 -7.91 -20.89
N THR A 212 -18.48 -7.77 -20.58
CA THR A 212 -17.34 -8.41 -21.25
C THR A 212 -16.55 -9.25 -20.24
N ASP A 213 -15.65 -10.07 -20.71
CA ASP A 213 -14.74 -10.77 -19.81
C ASP A 213 -13.90 -9.77 -19.02
N LEU A 214 -13.73 -10.05 -17.73
CA LEU A 214 -13.06 -9.16 -16.80
C LEU A 214 -11.90 -9.88 -16.11
N TYR A 215 -10.72 -9.35 -16.28
CA TYR A 215 -9.58 -9.63 -15.42
C TYR A 215 -9.53 -8.59 -14.30
N VAL A 216 -9.20 -9.05 -13.10
CA VAL A 216 -8.93 -8.17 -11.95
C VAL A 216 -7.50 -8.42 -11.52
N TYR A 217 -6.70 -7.37 -11.47
CA TYR A 217 -5.28 -7.45 -11.14
C TYR A 217 -5.02 -6.70 -9.83
N PHE A 218 -4.56 -7.41 -8.82
CA PHE A 218 -4.10 -6.83 -7.57
C PHE A 218 -2.57 -6.81 -7.57
N SER A 219 -2.05 -5.63 -7.85
CA SER A 219 -0.62 -5.33 -7.99
C SER A 219 0.08 -5.25 -6.64
N ASN A 220 1.40 -5.35 -6.64
CA ASN A 220 2.20 -5.39 -5.41
C ASN A 220 3.57 -4.70 -5.51
N TYR A 221 3.83 -3.92 -6.54
CA TYR A 221 5.06 -3.12 -6.74
C TYR A 221 4.75 -1.80 -7.45
N GLU A 222 3.53 -1.26 -7.27
CA GLU A 222 3.10 -0.03 -7.95
C GLU A 222 3.92 1.17 -7.47
N GLU A 223 4.10 1.32 -6.17
CA GLU A 223 4.77 2.44 -5.49
C GLU A 223 6.24 2.67 -5.92
N ILE A 224 6.81 1.73 -6.65
CA ILE A 224 8.15 1.85 -7.25
C ILE A 224 8.13 1.75 -8.78
N GLY A 225 6.94 1.85 -9.41
CA GLY A 225 6.75 1.87 -10.86
C GLY A 225 6.89 0.51 -11.54
N HIS A 226 6.66 -0.59 -10.83
CA HIS A 226 6.73 -1.96 -11.34
C HIS A 226 5.42 -2.74 -11.13
N GLY A 227 4.29 -2.05 -11.03
CA GLY A 227 3.00 -2.61 -10.66
C GLY A 227 2.52 -3.74 -11.55
N VAL A 228 2.25 -3.44 -12.81
CA VAL A 228 1.77 -4.44 -13.77
C VAL A 228 2.93 -4.90 -14.67
N SER A 229 3.36 -6.13 -14.50
CA SER A 229 4.48 -6.72 -15.25
C SER A 229 4.08 -7.92 -16.10
N VAL A 230 2.88 -8.45 -15.91
CA VAL A 230 2.33 -9.59 -16.66
C VAL A 230 0.84 -9.37 -16.85
N PHE A 231 0.36 -9.47 -18.06
CA PHE A 231 -1.06 -9.39 -18.41
C PHE A 231 -1.37 -10.35 -19.56
N PRO A 232 -2.66 -10.72 -19.77
CA PRO A 232 -3.07 -11.57 -20.88
C PRO A 232 -2.74 -10.92 -22.23
N GLU A 233 -2.21 -11.72 -23.17
CA GLU A 233 -1.82 -11.24 -24.51
C GLU A 233 -3.03 -10.73 -25.33
N ASP A 234 -4.22 -11.24 -25.04
CA ASP A 234 -5.46 -10.92 -25.74
C ASP A 234 -6.34 -9.92 -24.97
N LEU A 235 -5.71 -9.03 -24.21
CA LEU A 235 -6.39 -7.96 -23.47
C LEU A 235 -6.70 -6.78 -24.40
N ASP A 236 -7.96 -6.35 -24.43
CA ASP A 236 -8.41 -5.22 -25.25
C ASP A 236 -8.29 -3.87 -24.52
N GLU A 237 -8.52 -3.85 -23.20
CA GLU A 237 -8.57 -2.62 -22.42
C GLU A 237 -8.01 -2.85 -21.01
N PHE A 238 -7.17 -1.92 -20.57
CA PHE A 238 -6.61 -1.90 -19.22
C PHE A 238 -6.97 -0.59 -18.50
N ILE A 239 -7.56 -0.70 -17.31
CA ILE A 239 -7.95 0.42 -16.46
C ILE A 239 -7.22 0.29 -15.12
N ALA A 240 -6.33 1.23 -14.82
CA ALA A 240 -5.80 1.39 -13.47
C ALA A 240 -6.78 2.22 -12.64
N VAL A 241 -7.12 1.73 -11.47
CA VAL A 241 -7.89 2.46 -10.47
C VAL A 241 -6.93 2.81 -9.34
N ASP A 242 -6.82 4.09 -9.07
CA ASP A 242 -5.87 4.63 -8.11
C ASP A 242 -6.42 5.91 -7.48
N ILE A 243 -5.65 6.59 -6.65
CA ILE A 243 -6.06 7.83 -5.99
C ILE A 243 -6.25 8.98 -6.98
N GLY A 244 -7.13 9.92 -6.60
CA GLY A 244 -7.20 11.23 -7.24
C GLY A 244 -6.34 12.25 -6.50
N LEU A 245 -5.74 13.18 -7.25
CA LEU A 245 -4.90 14.24 -6.68
C LEU A 245 -5.75 15.44 -6.30
N VAL A 246 -5.78 15.77 -4.99
CA VAL A 246 -6.48 16.91 -4.44
C VAL A 246 -5.49 17.78 -3.66
N ALA A 247 -5.21 18.99 -4.16
CA ALA A 247 -4.27 19.93 -3.55
C ALA A 247 -4.78 21.38 -3.68
N GLY A 248 -6.04 21.62 -3.37
CA GLY A 248 -6.66 22.94 -3.46
C GLY A 248 -6.58 23.50 -4.89
N GLU A 249 -6.10 24.74 -5.02
CA GLU A 249 -5.98 25.43 -6.32
C GLU A 249 -4.86 24.87 -7.20
N ASP A 250 -3.90 24.14 -6.63
CA ASP A 250 -2.74 23.59 -7.34
C ASP A 250 -3.03 22.23 -8.02
N ALA A 251 -4.18 21.62 -7.75
CA ALA A 251 -4.59 20.38 -8.38
C ALA A 251 -5.98 20.50 -9.01
N HIS A 252 -6.18 19.78 -10.09
CA HIS A 252 -7.47 19.79 -10.82
C HIS A 252 -8.54 18.89 -10.19
N GLY A 253 -8.20 18.18 -9.11
CA GLY A 253 -9.07 17.25 -8.41
C GLY A 253 -10.02 17.91 -7.41
N ASP A 254 -11.18 17.28 -7.24
CA ASP A 254 -12.18 17.62 -6.24
C ASP A 254 -12.43 16.35 -5.39
N GLU A 255 -12.32 16.46 -4.08
CA GLU A 255 -12.47 15.32 -3.15
C GLU A 255 -13.85 14.63 -3.20
N LYS A 256 -14.83 15.22 -3.87
CA LYS A 256 -16.19 14.66 -4.06
C LYS A 256 -16.45 14.14 -5.46
N LYS A 257 -15.45 14.17 -6.33
CA LYS A 257 -15.58 13.75 -7.73
C LYS A 257 -14.56 12.69 -8.09
N MET A 258 -14.99 11.71 -8.86
CA MET A 258 -14.09 10.80 -9.53
C MET A 258 -13.27 11.57 -10.57
N GLN A 259 -11.98 11.30 -10.62
CA GLN A 259 -11.07 11.86 -11.60
C GLN A 259 -10.80 10.85 -12.71
N ILE A 260 -10.73 11.32 -13.94
CA ILE A 260 -10.19 10.58 -15.07
C ILE A 260 -8.85 11.23 -15.42
N ILE A 261 -7.78 10.48 -15.24
CA ILE A 261 -6.42 10.97 -15.43
C ILE A 261 -6.00 10.75 -16.88
N ALA A 262 -5.68 11.83 -17.58
CA ALA A 262 -5.20 11.77 -18.97
C ALA A 262 -3.69 11.52 -19.06
N LYS A 263 -2.95 11.83 -18.01
CA LYS A 263 -1.49 11.67 -17.92
C LYS A 263 -1.05 11.56 -16.47
N ASP A 264 -0.22 10.60 -16.16
CA ASP A 264 0.49 10.52 -14.89
C ASP A 264 1.91 11.10 -14.97
N SER A 265 2.74 10.84 -13.96
CA SER A 265 4.11 11.34 -13.90
C SER A 265 5.00 10.82 -15.03
N ARG A 266 4.72 9.65 -15.62
CA ARG A 266 5.57 8.97 -16.60
C ARG A 266 5.04 9.01 -18.01
N SER A 267 3.73 8.79 -18.21
CA SER A 267 3.16 8.67 -19.55
C SER A 267 1.73 9.21 -19.66
N PRO A 268 1.29 9.62 -20.88
CA PRO A 268 -0.14 9.81 -21.13
C PRO A 268 -0.86 8.45 -21.20
N TYR A 269 -2.15 8.48 -20.90
CA TYR A 269 -3.07 7.38 -21.15
C TYR A 269 -3.65 7.45 -22.57
N ASP A 270 -4.33 6.39 -22.99
CA ASP A 270 -4.96 6.36 -24.30
C ASP A 270 -6.06 7.43 -24.40
N PHE A 271 -6.06 8.18 -25.51
CA PHE A 271 -6.99 9.29 -25.72
C PHE A 271 -8.42 8.83 -26.06
N THR A 272 -8.57 7.58 -26.52
CA THR A 272 -9.84 7.04 -27.02
C THR A 272 -10.62 6.22 -26.00
N LEU A 273 -10.01 5.93 -24.84
CA LEU A 273 -10.61 5.16 -23.74
C LEU A 273 -11.35 6.01 -22.71
#